data_99d2a40798b40bac74af3fb8edce3092
#
_entry.id   99d2a40798b40bac74af3fb8edce3092
#
_cell.length_a   1.000
_cell.length_b   1.000
_cell.length_c   1.000
_cell.angle_alpha   90.00
_cell.angle_beta   90.00
_cell.angle_gamma   90.00
#
_symmetry.space_group_name_H-M   'P 1'
#
loop_
_entity.id
_entity.type
_entity.pdbx_description
1 polymer ?
#
loop_
_entity_poly.entity_id
_entity_poly.type
_entity_poly.pdbx_seq_one_letter_code
_entity_poly.pdbx_strand_id
1 'polypeptide(L)'
;MANELSNLKPVAGAQKARTRVGRGQGSGLGKTAGRGTKGQQARGGYSRAPGFEGGQVPLKRRIPKRGFTNIFAKDYTELAVGRLAAFDAGTVVDAELLLAKGIVSRIGRDGVKLIGSVAGLTNALSVKVAKVTSGAKAAIEGAGGTVETSA
;
A
#
# COMPACT_ATOMS: atom_id res chain seq x y z
N MET A 1 -26.98 26.35 5.20
CA MET A 1 -26.27 25.05 5.30
C MET A 1 -24.89 25.35 5.87
N ALA A 2 -24.57 24.78 7.01
CA ALA A 2 -23.25 24.95 7.60
C ALA A 2 -22.22 24.32 6.64
N ASN A 3 -21.16 25.04 6.34
CA ASN A 3 -20.10 24.55 5.47
C ASN A 3 -19.26 23.49 6.25
N GLU A 4 -19.69 22.25 6.19
CA GLU A 4 -19.10 21.13 6.96
C GLU A 4 -17.62 20.93 6.64
N LEU A 5 -17.20 21.28 5.41
CA LEU A 5 -15.80 21.20 4.99
C LEU A 5 -14.89 22.17 5.76
N SER A 6 -15.40 23.33 6.18
CA SER A 6 -14.62 24.30 6.97
C SER A 6 -14.35 23.82 8.41
N ASN A 7 -15.13 22.86 8.90
CA ASN A 7 -15.02 22.31 10.25
C ASN A 7 -14.12 21.06 10.33
N LEU A 8 -13.62 20.57 9.19
CA LEU A 8 -12.70 19.44 9.17
C LEU A 8 -11.38 19.83 9.84
N LYS A 9 -11.11 19.24 10.98
CA LYS A 9 -9.86 19.41 11.72
C LYS A 9 -9.14 18.07 11.80
N PRO A 10 -7.80 18.04 11.59
CA PRO A 10 -7.03 16.82 11.81
C PRO A 10 -7.12 16.39 13.27
N VAL A 11 -6.98 15.11 13.51
CA VAL A 11 -6.94 14.54 14.88
C VAL A 11 -5.81 15.21 15.67
N ALA A 12 -6.03 15.47 16.95
CA ALA A 12 -5.04 16.08 17.84
C ALA A 12 -3.71 15.30 17.79
N GLY A 13 -2.61 16.00 17.50
CA GLY A 13 -1.27 15.40 17.35
C GLY A 13 -0.92 14.93 15.93
N ALA A 14 -1.85 14.90 14.98
CA ALA A 14 -1.57 14.52 13.59
C ALA A 14 -0.67 15.54 12.86
N GLN A 15 -0.76 16.81 13.25
CA GLN A 15 0.08 17.87 12.71
C GLN A 15 0.97 18.44 13.82
N LYS A 16 2.27 18.37 13.63
CA LYS A 16 3.26 19.03 14.51
C LYS A 16 3.69 20.35 13.89
N ALA A 17 3.79 21.39 14.69
CA ALA A 17 4.36 22.66 14.26
C ALA A 17 5.79 22.45 13.75
N ARG A 18 6.13 23.07 12.60
CA ARG A 18 7.49 23.00 12.05
C ARG A 18 8.48 23.63 13.02
N THR A 19 9.48 22.87 13.45
CA THR A 19 10.56 23.38 14.29
C THR A 19 11.41 24.40 13.51
N ARG A 20 11.47 25.64 13.99
CA ARG A 20 12.27 26.72 13.39
C ARG A 20 13.65 26.72 14.05
N VAL A 21 14.68 26.35 13.32
CA VAL A 21 16.07 26.31 13.79
C VAL A 21 16.76 27.67 13.63
N GLY A 22 17.82 27.94 14.42
CA GLY A 22 18.55 29.19 14.36
C GLY A 22 17.77 30.42 14.85
N ARG A 23 16.83 30.25 15.81
CA ARG A 23 15.96 31.32 16.33
C ARG A 23 16.10 31.48 17.85
N GLY A 24 17.26 31.90 18.27
CA GLY A 24 17.59 32.22 19.68
C GLY A 24 18.06 31.01 20.49
N GLN A 25 18.77 31.32 21.57
CA GLN A 25 19.37 30.30 22.45
C GLN A 25 18.29 29.54 23.27
N GLY A 26 17.25 30.24 23.68
CA GLY A 26 16.15 29.64 24.44
C GLY A 26 15.41 28.54 23.75
N SER A 27 15.49 28.46 22.39
CA SER A 27 14.89 27.36 21.61
C SER A 27 15.65 26.03 21.72
N GLY A 28 16.89 26.03 22.26
CA GLY A 28 17.78 24.86 22.23
C GLY A 28 18.40 24.55 20.87
N LEU A 29 17.91 25.19 19.81
CA LEU A 29 18.35 25.01 18.42
C LEU A 29 18.85 26.31 17.79
N GLY A 30 19.43 27.20 18.62
CA GLY A 30 19.87 28.53 18.23
C GLY A 30 21.12 28.52 17.36
N LYS A 31 22.29 28.56 18.00
CA LYS A 31 23.60 28.79 17.35
C LYS A 31 23.94 27.83 16.22
N THR A 32 23.81 26.53 16.46
CA THR A 32 24.23 25.48 15.52
C THR A 32 23.08 24.84 14.75
N ALA A 33 21.87 25.21 15.08
CA ALA A 33 20.64 24.69 14.41
C ALA A 33 20.54 23.15 14.39
N GLY A 34 21.11 22.48 15.39
CA GLY A 34 21.17 21.01 15.48
C GLY A 34 22.23 20.35 14.60
N ARG A 35 23.09 21.12 13.90
CA ARG A 35 24.08 20.57 12.96
C ARG A 35 25.48 20.38 13.58
N GLY A 36 25.69 20.80 14.83
CA GLY A 36 27.01 20.79 15.47
C GLY A 36 27.90 21.95 15.03
N THR A 37 29.17 21.91 15.40
CA THR A 37 30.06 23.07 15.26
C THR A 37 30.75 23.15 13.91
N LYS A 38 31.41 22.11 13.47
CA LYS A 38 32.17 22.01 12.21
C LYS A 38 31.95 20.62 11.64
N GLY A 39 32.10 20.46 10.36
CA GLY A 39 31.95 19.17 9.67
C GLY A 39 31.24 19.32 8.36
N GLN A 40 31.39 18.33 7.53
CA GLN A 40 30.86 18.33 6.18
C GLN A 40 29.31 18.39 6.16
N GLN A 41 28.65 17.72 7.11
CA GLN A 41 27.19 17.72 7.24
C GLN A 41 26.61 19.04 7.74
N ALA A 42 27.42 19.91 8.34
CA ALA A 42 26.97 21.22 8.79
C ALA A 42 26.94 22.26 7.64
N ARG A 43 27.47 21.94 6.48
CA ARG A 43 27.55 22.83 5.31
C ARG A 43 26.32 22.71 4.43
N GLY A 44 26.00 23.77 3.69
CA GLY A 44 24.97 23.72 2.65
C GLY A 44 25.39 22.83 1.47
N GLY A 45 24.45 22.20 0.82
CA GLY A 45 24.69 21.38 -0.38
C GLY A 45 25.28 20.00 -0.14
N TYR A 46 25.59 19.61 1.10
CA TYR A 46 26.05 18.26 1.39
C TYR A 46 24.90 17.26 1.58
N SER A 47 24.96 16.18 0.84
CA SER A 47 24.09 15.02 1.00
C SER A 47 24.95 13.76 1.09
N ARG A 48 24.77 12.96 2.14
CA ARG A 48 25.46 11.69 2.28
C ARG A 48 24.78 10.61 1.48
N ALA A 49 25.53 9.94 0.62
CA ALA A 49 24.99 8.79 -0.13
C ALA A 49 24.55 7.68 0.86
N PRO A 50 23.34 7.10 0.69
CA PRO A 50 22.88 5.99 1.53
C PRO A 50 23.86 4.82 1.51
N GLY A 51 24.21 4.31 2.71
CA GLY A 51 25.14 3.18 2.84
C GLY A 51 26.63 3.52 2.63
N PHE A 52 27.00 4.82 2.60
CA PHE A 52 28.40 5.21 2.56
C PHE A 52 29.06 5.02 3.94
N GLU A 53 30.18 4.28 3.98
CA GLU A 53 30.90 3.90 5.21
C GLU A 53 32.31 4.54 5.28
N GLY A 54 32.45 5.77 4.86
CA GLY A 54 33.72 6.51 4.99
C GLY A 54 34.89 5.98 4.15
N GLY A 55 34.63 5.22 3.09
CA GLY A 55 35.66 4.60 2.25
C GLY A 55 35.84 3.09 2.49
N GLN A 56 35.31 2.56 3.59
CA GLN A 56 35.20 1.11 3.78
C GLN A 56 34.24 0.51 2.75
N VAL A 57 34.49 -0.73 2.33
CA VAL A 57 33.60 -1.44 1.40
C VAL A 57 32.20 -1.53 2.00
N PRO A 58 31.16 -0.97 1.34
CA PRO A 58 29.79 -0.95 1.88
C PRO A 58 29.26 -2.34 2.20
N LEU A 59 28.42 -2.46 3.23
CA LEU A 59 27.84 -3.71 3.70
C LEU A 59 27.26 -4.56 2.56
N LYS A 60 26.54 -3.95 1.61
CA LYS A 60 25.97 -4.62 0.44
C LYS A 60 27.00 -5.37 -0.43
N ARG A 61 28.28 -4.97 -0.39
CA ARG A 61 29.36 -5.65 -1.12
C ARG A 61 30.08 -6.71 -0.27
N ARG A 62 29.97 -6.62 1.05
CA ARG A 62 30.58 -7.60 1.98
C ARG A 62 29.70 -8.84 2.16
N ILE A 63 28.38 -8.69 1.99
CA ILE A 63 27.44 -9.79 2.10
C ILE A 63 27.44 -10.62 0.82
N PRO A 64 27.46 -11.98 0.92
CA PRO A 64 27.35 -12.85 -0.25
C PRO A 64 26.04 -12.60 -1.00
N LYS A 65 26.09 -12.56 -2.31
CA LYS A 65 24.89 -12.46 -3.17
C LYS A 65 24.08 -13.74 -3.01
N ARG A 66 22.76 -13.59 -2.82
CA ARG A 66 21.82 -14.71 -2.64
C ARG A 66 20.56 -14.48 -3.46
N GLY A 67 19.90 -15.60 -3.73
CA GLY A 67 18.60 -15.62 -4.37
C GLY A 67 18.67 -15.42 -5.88
N PHE A 68 17.51 -15.46 -6.47
CA PHE A 68 17.27 -15.22 -7.89
C PHE A 68 15.87 -14.60 -8.05
N THR A 69 15.64 -13.94 -9.16
CA THR A 69 14.31 -13.42 -9.50
C THR A 69 13.67 -14.41 -10.48
N ASN A 70 12.51 -14.96 -10.11
CA ASN A 70 11.75 -15.80 -11.02
C ASN A 70 11.07 -14.90 -12.08
N ILE A 71 11.56 -14.93 -13.30
CA ILE A 71 11.03 -14.14 -14.43
C ILE A 71 9.65 -14.63 -14.90
N PHE A 72 9.29 -15.88 -14.59
CA PHE A 72 7.99 -16.50 -14.92
C PHE A 72 7.00 -16.44 -13.77
N ALA A 73 7.28 -15.64 -12.74
CA ALA A 73 6.35 -15.46 -11.64
C ALA A 73 5.01 -14.90 -12.13
N LYS A 74 3.91 -15.51 -11.68
CA LYS A 74 2.56 -15.00 -11.94
C LYS A 74 2.28 -13.79 -11.05
N ASP A 75 1.78 -12.71 -11.64
CA ASP A 75 1.43 -11.46 -10.96
C ASP A 75 -0.09 -11.28 -10.97
N TYR A 76 -0.73 -11.78 -9.93
CA TYR A 76 -2.16 -11.60 -9.71
C TYR A 76 -2.42 -10.49 -8.69
N THR A 77 -3.46 -9.70 -8.94
CA THR A 77 -4.01 -8.84 -7.89
C THR A 77 -4.91 -9.66 -6.98
N GLU A 78 -4.52 -9.80 -5.72
CA GLU A 78 -5.27 -10.58 -4.75
C GLU A 78 -6.42 -9.75 -4.15
N LEU A 79 -7.63 -10.32 -4.16
CA LEU A 79 -8.83 -9.71 -3.62
C LEU A 79 -9.53 -10.68 -2.67
N ALA A 80 -9.82 -10.21 -1.45
CA ALA A 80 -10.59 -10.98 -0.48
C ALA A 80 -12.08 -11.03 -0.86
N VAL A 81 -12.72 -12.21 -0.75
CA VAL A 81 -14.15 -12.40 -1.04
C VAL A 81 -15.04 -11.45 -0.26
N GLY A 82 -14.70 -11.13 1.01
CA GLY A 82 -15.46 -10.20 1.82
C GLY A 82 -15.62 -8.79 1.22
N ARG A 83 -14.70 -8.34 0.34
CA ARG A 83 -14.85 -7.06 -0.37
C ARG A 83 -15.95 -7.09 -1.45
N LEU A 84 -16.40 -8.27 -1.87
CA LEU A 84 -17.50 -8.42 -2.81
C LEU A 84 -18.86 -8.13 -2.17
N ALA A 85 -18.96 -8.07 -0.85
CA ALA A 85 -20.18 -7.68 -0.13
C ALA A 85 -20.68 -6.25 -0.48
N ALA A 86 -19.82 -5.42 -1.06
CA ALA A 86 -20.16 -4.08 -1.54
C ALA A 86 -20.95 -4.07 -2.85
N PHE A 87 -21.20 -5.22 -3.46
CA PHE A 87 -21.97 -5.36 -4.70
C PHE A 87 -23.39 -5.87 -4.42
N ASP A 88 -24.33 -5.38 -5.21
CA ASP A 88 -25.71 -5.83 -5.16
C ASP A 88 -25.87 -7.24 -5.75
N ALA A 89 -26.85 -8.00 -5.26
CA ALA A 89 -27.13 -9.34 -5.75
C ALA A 89 -27.45 -9.34 -7.26
N GLY A 90 -26.98 -10.37 -7.96
CA GLY A 90 -27.15 -10.52 -9.40
C GLY A 90 -26.15 -9.72 -10.25
N THR A 91 -25.23 -8.97 -9.66
CA THR A 91 -24.20 -8.23 -10.40
C THR A 91 -23.14 -9.18 -10.97
N VAL A 92 -22.73 -8.94 -12.22
CA VAL A 92 -21.58 -9.60 -12.84
C VAL A 92 -20.32 -8.84 -12.45
N VAL A 93 -19.44 -9.48 -11.68
CA VAL A 93 -18.21 -8.87 -11.18
C VAL A 93 -17.03 -9.23 -12.08
N ASP A 94 -16.67 -8.30 -12.95
CA ASP A 94 -15.51 -8.38 -13.82
C ASP A 94 -14.34 -7.54 -13.28
N ALA A 95 -13.13 -7.76 -13.79
CA ALA A 95 -11.95 -7.02 -13.40
C ALA A 95 -12.08 -5.50 -13.63
N GLU A 96 -12.75 -5.10 -14.72
CA GLU A 96 -12.98 -3.69 -15.04
C GLU A 96 -13.94 -3.01 -14.05
N LEU A 97 -14.99 -3.72 -13.64
CA LEU A 97 -15.95 -3.23 -12.66
C LEU A 97 -15.31 -3.06 -11.27
N LEU A 98 -14.36 -3.92 -10.92
CA LEU A 98 -13.58 -3.80 -9.68
C LEU A 98 -12.69 -2.54 -9.68
N LEU A 99 -12.12 -2.18 -10.83
CA LEU A 99 -11.39 -0.91 -11.01
C LEU A 99 -12.32 0.30 -10.95
N ALA A 100 -13.44 0.26 -11.68
CA ALA A 100 -14.40 1.36 -11.76
C ALA A 100 -14.97 1.71 -10.37
N LYS A 101 -15.24 0.70 -9.54
CA LYS A 101 -15.67 0.90 -8.14
C LYS A 101 -14.53 1.22 -7.16
N GLY A 102 -13.26 1.22 -7.60
CA GLY A 102 -12.11 1.53 -6.76
C GLY A 102 -11.81 0.48 -5.69
N ILE A 103 -12.37 -0.73 -5.80
CA ILE A 103 -12.09 -1.85 -4.87
C ILE A 103 -10.66 -2.35 -5.06
N VAL A 104 -10.18 -2.28 -6.30
CA VAL A 104 -8.82 -2.59 -6.72
C VAL A 104 -8.23 -1.36 -7.39
N SER A 105 -7.02 -0.98 -7.01
CA SER A 105 -6.33 0.20 -7.57
C SER A 105 -5.62 -0.11 -8.91
N ARG A 106 -5.25 -1.35 -9.14
CA ARG A 106 -4.65 -1.82 -10.39
C ARG A 106 -4.94 -3.31 -10.59
N ILE A 107 -4.91 -3.78 -11.83
CA ILE A 107 -4.96 -5.21 -12.17
C ILE A 107 -3.53 -5.68 -12.47
N GLY A 108 -3.10 -6.79 -11.86
CA GLY A 108 -1.84 -7.45 -12.16
C GLY A 108 -1.83 -8.01 -13.58
N ARG A 109 -0.64 -8.34 -14.09
CA ARG A 109 -0.45 -8.85 -15.45
C ARG A 109 -1.28 -10.11 -15.74
N ASP A 110 -1.43 -10.97 -14.75
CA ASP A 110 -2.17 -12.24 -14.88
C ASP A 110 -3.62 -12.14 -14.37
N GLY A 111 -4.12 -10.91 -14.09
CA GLY A 111 -5.51 -10.65 -13.72
C GLY A 111 -5.76 -10.60 -12.21
N VAL A 112 -7.02 -10.86 -11.83
CA VAL A 112 -7.48 -10.85 -10.43
C VAL A 112 -7.60 -12.28 -9.90
N LYS A 113 -7.11 -12.49 -8.68
CA LYS A 113 -7.24 -13.75 -7.94
C LYS A 113 -8.08 -13.54 -6.69
N LEU A 114 -9.17 -14.28 -6.56
CA LEU A 114 -9.99 -14.26 -5.35
C LEU A 114 -9.43 -15.20 -4.30
N ILE A 115 -9.31 -14.67 -3.08
CA ILE A 115 -8.83 -15.39 -1.91
C ILE A 115 -9.79 -15.21 -0.73
N GLY A 116 -9.79 -16.15 0.20
CA GLY A 116 -10.52 -16.08 1.46
C GLY A 116 -11.47 -17.23 1.69
N SER A 117 -12.10 -17.19 2.84
CA SER A 117 -13.07 -18.18 3.31
C SER A 117 -14.44 -17.54 3.56
N VAL A 118 -15.39 -18.35 3.88
CA VAL A 118 -16.84 -18.20 3.92
C VAL A 118 -17.41 -17.00 4.70
N ALA A 119 -16.66 -16.30 5.50
CA ALA A 119 -17.21 -15.24 6.36
C ALA A 119 -17.50 -13.95 5.58
N GLY A 120 -18.76 -13.64 5.32
CA GLY A 120 -19.22 -12.30 4.97
C GLY A 120 -19.85 -12.07 3.60
N LEU A 121 -20.00 -13.08 2.74
CA LEU A 121 -20.73 -12.93 1.51
C LEU A 121 -22.17 -13.46 1.67
N THR A 122 -23.14 -12.57 1.56
CA THR A 122 -24.58 -12.92 1.64
C THR A 122 -25.27 -12.80 0.28
N ASN A 123 -24.64 -12.08 -0.67
CA ASN A 123 -25.25 -11.75 -1.96
C ASN A 123 -24.84 -12.77 -3.02
N ALA A 124 -25.80 -13.25 -3.79
CA ALA A 124 -25.54 -14.08 -4.96
C ALA A 124 -24.92 -13.22 -6.08
N LEU A 125 -23.68 -13.53 -6.47
CA LEU A 125 -22.92 -12.79 -7.48
C LEU A 125 -22.42 -13.71 -8.59
N SER A 126 -22.38 -13.21 -9.81
CA SER A 126 -21.69 -13.87 -10.93
C SER A 126 -20.28 -13.28 -11.07
N VAL A 127 -19.25 -14.08 -10.81
CA VAL A 127 -17.88 -13.58 -10.75
C VAL A 127 -17.05 -14.11 -11.91
N LYS A 128 -16.44 -13.18 -12.69
CA LYS A 128 -15.53 -13.47 -13.81
C LYS A 128 -14.12 -12.97 -13.51
N VAL A 129 -13.24 -13.87 -13.11
CA VAL A 129 -11.86 -13.53 -12.70
C VAL A 129 -10.87 -14.59 -13.19
N ALA A 130 -9.58 -14.22 -13.22
CA ALA A 130 -8.53 -15.10 -13.72
C ALA A 130 -8.30 -16.34 -12.83
N LYS A 131 -8.42 -16.20 -11.50
CA LYS A 131 -8.19 -17.31 -10.57
C LYS A 131 -9.02 -17.19 -9.30
N VAL A 132 -9.48 -18.34 -8.77
CA VAL A 132 -10.24 -18.41 -7.52
C VAL A 132 -9.68 -19.55 -6.67
N THR A 133 -9.51 -19.32 -5.37
CA THR A 133 -9.13 -20.39 -4.42
C THR A 133 -10.35 -21.26 -4.08
N SER A 134 -10.11 -22.51 -3.65
CA SER A 134 -11.18 -23.44 -3.29
C SER A 134 -12.12 -22.88 -2.21
N GLY A 135 -11.57 -22.21 -1.18
CA GLY A 135 -12.36 -21.57 -0.14
C GLY A 135 -13.19 -20.38 -0.65
N ALA A 136 -12.64 -19.59 -1.57
CA ALA A 136 -13.37 -18.48 -2.17
C ALA A 136 -14.51 -18.98 -3.08
N LYS A 137 -14.28 -20.06 -3.83
CA LYS A 137 -15.30 -20.71 -4.67
C LYS A 137 -16.44 -21.22 -3.81
N ALA A 138 -16.15 -22.00 -2.77
CA ALA A 138 -17.16 -22.51 -1.84
C ALA A 138 -17.97 -21.38 -1.18
N ALA A 139 -17.33 -20.23 -0.86
CA ALA A 139 -18.01 -19.07 -0.28
C ALA A 139 -19.01 -18.43 -1.25
N ILE A 140 -18.66 -18.29 -2.53
CA ILE A 140 -19.51 -17.70 -3.56
C ILE A 140 -20.67 -18.64 -3.90
N GLU A 141 -20.39 -19.94 -4.09
CA GLU A 141 -21.40 -20.96 -4.35
C GLU A 141 -22.37 -21.14 -3.17
N GLY A 142 -21.85 -21.06 -1.92
CA GLY A 142 -22.67 -21.09 -0.70
C GLY A 142 -23.61 -19.90 -0.56
N ALA A 143 -23.27 -18.74 -1.15
CA ALA A 143 -24.13 -17.57 -1.24
C ALA A 143 -25.10 -17.61 -2.47
N GLY A 144 -25.10 -18.71 -3.23
CA GLY A 144 -25.92 -18.86 -4.44
C GLY A 144 -25.36 -18.18 -5.69
N GLY A 145 -24.08 -17.78 -5.67
CA GLY A 145 -23.39 -17.16 -6.80
C GLY A 145 -22.78 -18.17 -7.76
N THR A 146 -22.29 -17.68 -8.90
CA THR A 146 -21.59 -18.45 -9.93
C THR A 146 -20.16 -17.93 -10.13
N VAL A 147 -19.23 -18.82 -10.46
CA VAL A 147 -17.81 -18.48 -10.67
C VAL A 147 -17.38 -18.94 -12.06
N GLU A 148 -16.99 -18.00 -12.90
CA GLU A 148 -16.36 -18.25 -14.19
C GLU A 148 -14.88 -17.86 -14.10
N THR A 149 -13.96 -18.76 -14.43
CA THR A 149 -12.54 -18.47 -14.51
C THR A 149 -12.15 -18.24 -15.96
N SER A 150 -11.66 -17.03 -16.25
CA SER A 150 -11.03 -16.73 -17.54
C SER A 150 -9.59 -17.24 -17.48
N ALA A 151 -9.29 -18.35 -18.16
CA ALA A 151 -7.93 -18.85 -18.33
C ALA A 151 -7.11 -17.99 -19.29
#